data_58970a5d55bdea9ab38fc346c47255dc
#
_entry.id   58970a5d55bdea9ab38fc346c47255dc
#
_cell.length_a   1.000
_cell.length_b   1.000
_cell.length_c   1.000
_cell.angle_alpha   90.00
_cell.angle_beta   90.00
_cell.angle_gamma   90.00
#
_symmetry.space_group_name_H-M   'P 1'
#
loop_
_entity.id
_entity.type
_entity.pdbx_description
1 polymer ?
#
loop_
_entity_poly.entity_id
_entity_poly.type
_entity_poly.pdbx_seq_one_letter_code
_entity_poly.pdbx_strand_id
1 'polypeptide(L)'
;MIASFFLLNGCSKSAIEQAQQNVLQQYFDDNILNQNYRVHLATDNGADLTSQYSGYVFRLIKGTSFDGPVTATINTTVYNGTWSTNSDYSKLTITLPTTVPEFIFMSREWKFTHKALPIMELAPWGTTEPKVLHMERL
;
A
#
# COMPACT_ATOMS: atom_id res chain seq x y z
N MET A 1 -30.36 5.16 -34.52
CA MET A 1 -30.52 6.02 -33.31
C MET A 1 -30.55 5.19 -32.04
N ILE A 2 -31.51 4.27 -31.90
CA ILE A 2 -31.68 3.44 -30.70
C ILE A 2 -30.47 2.53 -30.45
N ALA A 3 -29.94 1.88 -31.49
CA ALA A 3 -28.75 1.03 -31.38
C ALA A 3 -27.53 1.81 -30.86
N SER A 4 -27.36 3.05 -31.32
CA SER A 4 -26.29 3.92 -30.89
C SER A 4 -26.42 4.27 -29.38
N PHE A 5 -27.65 4.46 -28.93
CA PHE A 5 -27.94 4.74 -27.52
C PHE A 5 -27.58 3.55 -26.63
N PHE A 6 -27.91 2.31 -27.07
CA PHE A 6 -27.54 1.10 -26.32
C PHE A 6 -26.02 0.91 -26.24
N LEU A 7 -25.29 1.19 -27.30
CA LEU A 7 -23.84 1.14 -27.31
C LEU A 7 -23.24 2.16 -26.31
N LEU A 8 -23.82 3.36 -26.26
CA LEU A 8 -23.40 4.37 -25.30
C LEU A 8 -23.61 3.92 -23.84
N ASN A 9 -24.72 3.26 -23.54
CA ASN A 9 -24.98 2.73 -22.20
C ASN A 9 -23.96 1.65 -21.82
N GLY A 10 -23.63 0.71 -22.70
CA GLY A 10 -22.60 -0.27 -22.46
C GLY A 10 -21.22 0.36 -22.28
N CYS A 11 -20.87 1.33 -23.12
CA CYS A 11 -19.64 2.10 -22.98
C CYS A 11 -19.62 2.91 -21.68
N SER A 12 -20.75 3.48 -21.27
CA SER A 12 -20.85 4.25 -20.03
C SER A 12 -20.50 3.41 -18.80
N LYS A 13 -20.96 2.17 -18.73
CA LYS A 13 -20.62 1.28 -17.62
C LYS A 13 -19.13 0.99 -17.56
N SER A 14 -18.53 0.63 -18.68
CA SER A 14 -17.08 0.40 -18.77
C SER A 14 -16.29 1.68 -18.50
N ALA A 15 -16.78 2.83 -18.99
CA ALA A 15 -16.16 4.12 -18.76
C ALA A 15 -16.21 4.53 -17.27
N ILE A 16 -17.29 4.23 -16.56
CA ILE A 16 -17.41 4.49 -15.11
C ILE A 16 -16.40 3.64 -14.33
N GLU A 17 -16.31 2.35 -14.64
CA GLU A 17 -15.35 1.45 -14.00
C GLU A 17 -13.91 1.92 -14.25
N GLN A 18 -13.59 2.31 -15.47
CA GLN A 18 -12.28 2.83 -15.83
C GLN A 18 -12.00 4.15 -15.14
N ALA A 19 -12.98 5.04 -15.04
CA ALA A 19 -12.85 6.32 -14.34
C ALA A 19 -12.59 6.11 -12.85
N GLN A 20 -13.27 5.16 -12.22
CA GLN A 20 -13.05 4.82 -10.80
C GLN A 20 -11.63 4.27 -10.60
N GLN A 21 -11.16 3.39 -11.47
CA GLN A 21 -9.80 2.87 -11.41
C GLN A 21 -8.77 4.00 -11.60
N ASN A 22 -9.01 4.93 -12.52
CA ASN A 22 -8.13 6.06 -12.76
C ASN A 22 -8.05 6.99 -11.56
N VAL A 23 -9.17 7.22 -10.87
CA VAL A 23 -9.21 8.04 -9.64
C VAL A 23 -8.39 7.38 -8.53
N LEU A 24 -8.54 6.07 -8.33
CA LEU A 24 -7.77 5.31 -7.35
C LEU A 24 -6.27 5.33 -7.69
N GLN A 25 -5.94 5.12 -8.95
CA GLN A 25 -4.55 5.16 -9.43
C GLN A 25 -3.93 6.53 -9.18
N GLN A 26 -4.65 7.60 -9.52
CA GLN A 26 -4.16 8.96 -9.34
C GLN A 26 -3.97 9.30 -7.87
N TYR A 27 -4.93 8.93 -7.02
CA TYR A 27 -4.79 9.12 -5.57
C TYR A 27 -3.55 8.41 -5.05
N PHE A 28 -3.33 7.17 -5.46
CA PHE A 28 -2.18 6.37 -5.04
C PHE A 28 -0.87 7.02 -5.50
N ASP A 29 -0.80 7.39 -6.77
CA ASP A 29 0.39 8.02 -7.35
C ASP A 29 0.71 9.36 -6.68
N ASP A 30 -0.31 10.18 -6.41
CA ASP A 30 -0.11 11.55 -5.93
C ASP A 30 0.08 11.63 -4.42
N ASN A 31 -0.51 10.71 -3.66
CA ASN A 31 -0.58 10.81 -2.20
C ASN A 31 0.18 9.71 -1.46
N ILE A 32 0.28 8.53 -2.02
CA ILE A 32 0.89 7.36 -1.35
C ILE A 32 2.34 7.16 -1.80
N LEU A 33 2.59 7.17 -3.11
CA LEU A 33 3.91 6.92 -3.66
C LEU A 33 4.85 8.12 -3.49
N ASN A 34 6.14 7.83 -3.41
CA ASN A 34 7.21 8.83 -3.29
C ASN A 34 7.09 9.73 -2.06
N GLN A 35 6.46 9.22 -1.02
CA GLN A 35 6.33 9.89 0.27
C GLN A 35 7.08 9.10 1.34
N ASN A 36 7.49 9.78 2.40
CA ASN A 36 8.14 9.16 3.54
C ASN A 36 7.10 8.77 4.59
N TYR A 37 7.27 7.59 5.18
CA TYR A 37 6.39 7.05 6.20
C TYR A 37 7.19 6.55 7.39
N ARG A 38 6.58 6.63 8.56
CA ARG A 38 7.03 5.88 9.75
C ARG A 38 5.95 4.88 10.15
N VAL A 39 6.34 3.86 10.86
CA VAL A 39 5.38 2.96 11.50
C VAL A 39 4.77 3.69 12.69
N HIS A 40 3.46 3.93 12.63
CA HIS A 40 2.70 4.56 13.71
C HIS A 40 2.24 3.51 14.73
N LEU A 41 1.83 2.35 14.24
CA LEU A 41 1.42 1.22 15.07
C LEU A 41 1.71 -0.09 14.34
N ALA A 42 2.30 -1.04 15.03
CA ALA A 42 2.47 -2.40 14.56
C ALA A 42 2.15 -3.35 15.70
N THR A 43 1.17 -4.23 15.50
CA THR A 43 0.84 -5.26 16.48
C THR A 43 0.72 -6.62 15.80
N ASP A 44 1.12 -7.67 16.51
CA ASP A 44 1.01 -9.05 16.06
C ASP A 44 0.43 -9.88 17.19
N ASN A 45 -0.79 -10.35 17.01
CA ASN A 45 -1.51 -11.14 18.00
C ASN A 45 -1.53 -10.46 19.38
N GLY A 46 -1.76 -9.15 19.39
CA GLY A 46 -1.81 -8.33 20.59
C GLY A 46 -0.46 -7.84 21.11
N ALA A 47 0.66 -8.37 20.61
CA ALA A 47 1.99 -7.90 20.97
C ALA A 47 2.32 -6.61 20.20
N ASP A 48 2.74 -5.57 20.90
CA ASP A 48 3.11 -4.29 20.32
C ASP A 48 4.55 -4.36 19.78
N LEU A 49 4.69 -4.25 18.47
CA LEU A 49 5.98 -4.27 17.77
C LEU A 49 6.46 -2.88 17.36
N THR A 50 5.70 -1.83 17.69
CA THR A 50 5.93 -0.48 17.14
C THR A 50 7.35 0.03 17.43
N SER A 51 7.87 -0.24 18.62
CA SER A 51 9.21 0.22 19.00
C SER A 51 10.34 -0.37 18.15
N GLN A 52 10.12 -1.55 17.53
CA GLN A 52 11.12 -2.18 16.65
C GLN A 52 11.37 -1.35 15.39
N TYR A 53 10.43 -0.50 15.01
CA TYR A 53 10.52 0.34 13.82
C TYR A 53 10.91 1.77 14.13
N SER A 54 11.28 2.05 15.36
CA SER A 54 11.71 3.39 15.77
C SER A 54 12.93 3.84 14.98
N GLY A 55 12.84 5.03 14.37
CA GLY A 55 13.92 5.58 13.55
C GLY A 55 13.91 5.13 12.09
N TYR A 56 13.09 4.16 11.71
CA TYR A 56 12.94 3.78 10.31
C TYR A 56 12.07 4.76 9.55
N VAL A 57 12.50 5.09 8.34
CA VAL A 57 11.69 5.80 7.33
C VAL A 57 11.48 4.85 6.15
N PHE A 58 10.23 4.65 5.80
CA PHE A 58 9.81 3.79 4.69
C PHE A 58 9.34 4.65 3.53
N ARG A 59 9.65 4.22 2.31
CA ARG A 59 9.23 4.93 1.11
C ARG A 59 8.87 3.94 0.02
N LEU A 60 7.65 4.06 -0.50
CA LEU A 60 7.19 3.34 -1.68
C LEU A 60 7.52 4.19 -2.88
N ILE A 61 8.45 3.74 -3.72
CA ILE A 61 8.94 4.51 -4.87
C ILE A 61 8.20 4.03 -6.11
N LYS A 62 7.71 4.98 -6.90
CA LYS A 62 6.99 4.64 -8.13
C LYS A 62 7.96 4.08 -9.17
N GLY A 63 7.75 2.83 -9.56
CA GLY A 63 8.33 2.24 -10.77
C GLY A 63 7.29 2.30 -11.88
N THR A 64 6.21 1.53 -11.72
CA THR A 64 4.97 1.67 -12.48
C THR A 64 3.86 2.13 -11.54
N SER A 65 2.62 2.23 -12.03
CA SER A 65 1.48 2.53 -11.15
C SER A 65 1.09 1.37 -10.24
N PHE A 66 1.66 0.18 -10.45
CA PHE A 66 1.30 -1.04 -9.72
C PHE A 66 2.45 -1.69 -8.97
N ASP A 67 3.69 -1.26 -9.21
CA ASP A 67 4.87 -1.79 -8.52
C ASP A 67 6.05 -0.81 -8.55
N GLY A 68 7.03 -1.12 -7.74
CA GLY A 68 8.26 -0.35 -7.68
C GLY A 68 9.16 -0.78 -6.52
N PRO A 69 10.26 -0.06 -6.32
CA PRO A 69 11.12 -0.28 -5.17
C PRO A 69 10.47 0.23 -3.87
N VAL A 70 10.78 -0.44 -2.77
CA VAL A 70 10.54 0.09 -1.41
C VAL A 70 11.89 0.25 -0.73
N THR A 71 12.03 1.32 0.03
CA THR A 71 13.21 1.51 0.87
C THR A 71 12.81 1.61 2.33
N ALA A 72 13.65 1.06 3.20
CA ALA A 72 13.57 1.23 4.64
C ALA A 72 14.93 1.79 5.08
N THR A 73 14.92 2.99 5.62
CA THR A 73 16.13 3.71 5.99
C THR A 73 16.17 3.92 7.49
N ILE A 74 17.26 3.53 8.12
CA ILE A 74 17.53 3.82 9.51
C ILE A 74 18.96 4.37 9.63
N ASN A 75 19.12 5.55 10.24
CA ASN A 75 20.38 6.28 10.25
C ASN A 75 20.91 6.45 8.82
N THR A 76 22.07 5.87 8.51
CA THR A 76 22.68 5.92 7.16
C THR A 76 22.48 4.61 6.38
N THR A 77 21.81 3.62 6.94
CA THR A 77 21.60 2.32 6.32
C THR A 77 20.28 2.31 5.55
N VAL A 78 20.35 1.93 4.28
CA VAL A 78 19.18 1.78 3.41
C VAL A 78 19.01 0.31 3.06
N TYR A 79 17.83 -0.23 3.38
CA TYR A 79 17.42 -1.57 2.95
C TYR A 79 16.49 -1.43 1.76
N ASN A 80 16.72 -2.21 0.72
CA ASN A 80 15.96 -2.16 -0.51
C ASN A 80 15.08 -3.40 -0.66
N GLY A 81 13.87 -3.18 -1.12
CA GLY A 81 12.91 -4.23 -1.44
C GLY A 81 11.98 -3.78 -2.55
N THR A 82 10.82 -4.40 -2.63
CA THR A 82 9.81 -4.10 -3.65
C THR A 82 8.43 -3.97 -3.02
N TRP A 83 7.58 -3.20 -3.67
CA TRP A 83 6.15 -3.13 -3.39
C TRP A 83 5.38 -3.42 -4.66
N SER A 84 4.15 -3.93 -4.49
CA SER A 84 3.20 -4.07 -5.60
C SER A 84 1.78 -3.94 -5.09
N THR A 85 0.86 -3.63 -5.99
CA THR A 85 -0.58 -3.58 -5.72
C THR A 85 -1.33 -4.39 -6.76
N ASN A 86 -2.60 -4.70 -6.47
CA ASN A 86 -3.54 -5.19 -7.46
C ASN A 86 -4.19 -4.03 -8.23
N SER A 87 -5.02 -4.35 -9.23
CA SER A 87 -5.57 -3.36 -10.16
C SER A 87 -6.51 -2.35 -9.52
N ASP A 88 -7.15 -2.67 -8.40
CA ASP A 88 -8.07 -1.77 -7.70
C ASP A 88 -7.46 -1.11 -6.46
N TYR A 89 -6.16 -1.31 -6.22
CA TYR A 89 -5.43 -0.74 -5.09
C TYR A 89 -6.00 -1.11 -3.71
N SER A 90 -6.63 -2.28 -3.61
CA SER A 90 -7.10 -2.82 -2.33
C SER A 90 -6.02 -3.61 -1.59
N LYS A 91 -4.96 -4.03 -2.30
CA LYS A 91 -3.89 -4.87 -1.80
C LYS A 91 -2.55 -4.18 -1.97
N LEU A 92 -1.73 -4.25 -0.94
CA LEU A 92 -0.33 -3.80 -0.97
C LEU A 92 0.56 -4.95 -0.56
N THR A 93 1.46 -5.37 -1.43
CA THR A 93 2.49 -6.37 -1.11
C THR A 93 3.80 -5.65 -0.85
N ILE A 94 4.40 -5.91 0.30
CA ILE A 94 5.71 -5.38 0.68
C ILE A 94 6.66 -6.56 0.80
N THR A 95 7.83 -6.44 0.18
CA THR A 95 8.91 -7.43 0.29
C THR A 95 10.19 -6.70 0.64
N LEU A 96 10.68 -6.92 1.85
CA LEU A 96 11.94 -6.40 2.38
C LEU A 96 12.86 -7.57 2.75
N PRO A 97 14.17 -7.35 2.93
CA PRO A 97 15.08 -8.43 3.30
C PRO A 97 14.68 -9.07 4.63
N THR A 98 14.29 -10.35 4.61
CA THR A 98 13.86 -11.08 5.81
C THR A 98 15.02 -11.57 6.67
N THR A 99 16.26 -11.33 6.25
CA THR A 99 17.45 -11.47 7.12
C THR A 99 17.47 -10.43 8.23
N VAL A 100 16.72 -9.33 8.08
CA VAL A 100 16.48 -8.34 9.13
C VAL A 100 15.19 -8.76 9.85
N PRO A 101 15.23 -9.13 11.15
CA PRO A 101 14.08 -9.73 11.83
C PRO A 101 12.82 -8.90 11.81
N GLU A 102 12.92 -7.58 11.98
CA GLU A 102 11.77 -6.68 11.98
C GLU A 102 11.05 -6.61 10.63
N PHE A 103 11.71 -7.00 9.52
CA PHE A 103 11.09 -6.99 8.19
C PHE A 103 10.29 -8.27 7.89
N ILE A 104 10.39 -9.30 8.72
CA ILE A 104 9.58 -10.51 8.59
C ILE A 104 8.09 -10.17 8.74
N PHE A 105 7.75 -9.36 9.75
CA PHE A 105 6.37 -8.91 9.97
C PHE A 105 5.84 -8.09 8.79
N MET A 106 6.64 -7.18 8.24
CA MET A 106 6.23 -6.27 7.18
C MET A 106 6.13 -6.93 5.80
N SER A 107 6.93 -7.99 5.56
CA SER A 107 7.06 -8.61 4.24
C SER A 107 5.94 -9.61 3.99
N ARG A 108 4.80 -9.10 3.56
CA ARG A 108 3.60 -9.87 3.27
C ARG A 108 2.64 -9.11 2.38
N GLU A 109 1.55 -9.78 2.03
CA GLU A 109 0.41 -9.16 1.39
C GLU A 109 -0.49 -8.50 2.44
N TRP A 110 -0.76 -7.21 2.25
CA TRP A 110 -1.60 -6.41 3.13
C TRP A 110 -2.87 -5.99 2.40
N LYS A 111 -3.94 -5.82 3.15
CA LYS A 111 -5.19 -5.22 2.71
C LYS A 111 -5.26 -3.81 3.26
N PHE A 112 -5.54 -2.83 2.42
CA PHE A 112 -5.86 -1.49 2.91
C PHE A 112 -7.22 -1.51 3.59
N THR A 113 -7.25 -1.21 4.88
CA THR A 113 -8.48 -0.97 5.62
C THR A 113 -8.79 0.52 5.69
N HIS A 114 -7.78 1.37 5.51
CA HIS A 114 -7.91 2.81 5.47
C HIS A 114 -6.75 3.41 4.68
N LYS A 115 -7.04 4.17 3.64
CA LYS A 115 -6.02 4.83 2.80
C LYS A 115 -5.90 6.32 3.03
N ALA A 116 -6.86 6.94 3.74
CA ALA A 116 -6.82 8.37 3.97
C ALA A 116 -5.59 8.74 4.80
N LEU A 117 -4.92 9.81 4.40
CA LEU A 117 -3.73 10.28 5.06
C LEU A 117 -4.11 11.22 6.21
N PRO A 118 -3.26 11.35 7.22
CA PRO A 118 -1.83 10.94 7.24
C PRO A 118 -1.56 9.49 7.62
N ILE A 119 -2.55 8.71 8.04
CA ILE A 119 -2.31 7.34 8.53
C ILE A 119 -3.00 6.33 7.64
N MET A 120 -2.21 5.49 6.96
CA MET A 120 -2.72 4.30 6.26
C MET A 120 -2.84 3.15 7.25
N GLU A 121 -3.95 2.43 7.21
CA GLU A 121 -4.19 1.27 8.04
C GLU A 121 -4.22 0.01 7.19
N LEU A 122 -3.47 -0.99 7.61
CA LEU A 122 -3.27 -2.24 6.89
C LEU A 122 -3.57 -3.43 7.79
N ALA A 123 -4.20 -4.46 7.21
CA ALA A 123 -4.43 -5.77 7.82
C ALA A 123 -3.96 -6.86 6.85
N PRO A 124 -3.71 -8.09 7.30
CA PRO A 124 -3.28 -9.16 6.41
C PRO A 124 -4.30 -9.47 5.32
N TRP A 125 -3.82 -9.65 4.10
CA TRP A 125 -4.65 -10.00 2.96
C TRP A 125 -5.05 -11.48 3.03
N GLY A 126 -6.34 -11.76 2.77
CA GLY A 126 -6.83 -13.13 2.62
C GLY A 126 -6.86 -13.97 3.90
N THR A 127 -6.68 -13.36 5.05
CA THR A 127 -6.67 -14.05 6.35
C THR A 127 -7.25 -13.13 7.42
N THR A 128 -7.67 -13.73 8.53
CA THR A 128 -8.16 -13.01 9.72
C THR A 128 -7.11 -12.96 10.83
N GLU A 129 -5.84 -13.24 10.51
CA GLU A 129 -4.77 -13.12 11.50
C GLU A 129 -4.79 -11.75 12.17
N PRO A 130 -4.61 -11.68 13.50
CA PRO A 130 -4.71 -10.42 14.22
C PRO A 130 -3.41 -9.62 14.13
N LYS A 131 -3.08 -9.15 12.94
CA LYS A 131 -1.95 -8.27 12.67
C LYS A 131 -2.46 -6.90 12.26
N VAL A 132 -1.82 -5.85 12.76
CA VAL A 132 -2.15 -4.46 12.44
C VAL A 132 -0.88 -3.73 12.08
N LEU A 133 -0.92 -2.98 10.98
CA LEU A 133 0.17 -2.08 10.59
C LEU A 133 -0.43 -0.74 10.19
N HIS A 134 -0.11 0.31 10.94
CA HIS A 134 -0.46 1.68 10.59
C HIS A 134 0.81 2.43 10.21
N MET A 135 0.78 3.07 9.04
CA MET A 135 1.91 3.86 8.54
C MET A 135 1.48 5.31 8.40
N GLU A 136 2.23 6.19 9.03
CA GLU A 136 1.97 7.62 9.05
C GLU A 136 2.88 8.33 8.07
N ARG A 137 2.29 9.16 7.20
CA ARG A 137 3.06 10.03 6.30
C ARG A 137 3.69 11.17 7.08
N LEU A 138 4.97 11.37 6.83
CA LEU A 138 5.77 12.43 7.44
C LEU A 138 5.65 13.75 6.68
#